data_9e942be8dc299f02c3a7ecaee28b0a61
#
_entry.id   9e942be8dc299f02c3a7ecaee28b0a61
#
_cell.length_a   1.000
_cell.length_b   1.000
_cell.length_c   1.000
_cell.angle_alpha   90.00
_cell.angle_beta   90.00
_cell.angle_gamma   90.00
#
_symmetry.space_group_name_H-M   'P 1'
#
loop_
_entity.id
_entity.type
_entity.pdbx_description
1 polymer ?
#
loop_
_entity_poly.entity_id
_entity_poly.type
_entity_poly.pdbx_seq_one_letter_code
_entity_poly.pdbx_strand_id
1 'polypeptide(L)'
;MFRCRWTPYLHADSCHGLQRLLGGEYNFNRTEASIWKRFWLPASWGKIDCSVKAGAEWNVVPFPLLILPEANLSYITQRETFSLINNMEFLNDRYASMSLSYDMNGKLFNRIPLIKNLKWREMFRIRALWGTLTDKNNPFKSSNPDLFRFPTRDGKFTSFVMDPKVPYIEGSIGIYNIFKLLHVEYVHRFTYRDNPGINKNGIRFMVLMVF
;
A
#
# COMPACT_ATOMS: atom_id res chain seq x y z
N MET A 1 -18.89 27.54 -14.82
CA MET A 1 -19.52 26.21 -15.03
C MET A 1 -18.40 25.17 -15.20
N PHE A 2 -17.94 24.58 -14.08
CA PHE A 2 -16.81 23.65 -14.10
C PHE A 2 -17.34 22.25 -14.38
N ARG A 3 -17.08 21.72 -15.59
CA ARG A 3 -17.28 20.31 -15.91
C ARG A 3 -16.21 19.49 -15.20
N CYS A 4 -16.49 18.96 -14.01
CA CYS A 4 -15.73 17.84 -13.46
C CYS A 4 -15.86 16.66 -14.42
N ARG A 5 -14.80 16.32 -15.14
CA ARG A 5 -14.74 15.03 -15.84
C ARG A 5 -14.66 13.91 -14.79
N TRP A 6 -15.78 13.23 -14.61
CA TRP A 6 -16.02 12.23 -13.57
C TRP A 6 -15.67 10.82 -14.08
N THR A 7 -14.52 10.61 -14.66
CA THR A 7 -14.13 9.26 -15.08
C THR A 7 -13.17 8.67 -14.03
N PRO A 8 -13.62 7.70 -13.20
CA PRO A 8 -12.71 6.86 -12.44
C PRO A 8 -11.93 5.99 -13.41
N TYR A 9 -10.65 5.75 -13.11
CA TYR A 9 -9.90 4.71 -13.79
C TYR A 9 -10.18 3.39 -13.10
N LEU A 10 -10.81 2.46 -13.84
CA LEU A 10 -11.01 1.08 -13.40
C LEU A 10 -10.02 0.21 -14.18
N HIS A 11 -9.28 -0.59 -13.46
CA HIS A 11 -8.39 -1.60 -14.02
C HIS A 11 -8.73 -2.94 -13.38
N ALA A 12 -8.87 -3.97 -14.18
CA ALA A 12 -9.11 -5.32 -13.71
C ALA A 12 -8.20 -6.27 -14.48
N ASP A 13 -7.42 -7.04 -13.75
CA ASP A 13 -6.50 -8.03 -14.26
C ASP A 13 -6.88 -9.42 -13.78
N SER A 14 -6.69 -10.39 -14.66
CA SER A 14 -6.77 -11.80 -14.31
C SER A 14 -5.52 -12.51 -14.82
N CYS A 15 -4.81 -13.15 -13.92
CA CYS A 15 -3.59 -13.90 -14.24
C CYS A 15 -3.81 -15.38 -13.93
N HIS A 16 -3.52 -16.23 -14.90
CA HIS A 16 -3.67 -17.67 -14.80
C HIS A 16 -2.35 -18.37 -15.07
N GLY A 17 -1.93 -19.26 -14.19
CA GLY A 17 -0.83 -20.18 -14.39
C GLY A 17 -1.37 -21.59 -14.54
N LEU A 18 -0.92 -22.29 -15.58
CA LEU A 18 -1.31 -23.66 -15.86
C LEU A 18 -0.21 -24.63 -15.44
N GLN A 19 -0.58 -25.63 -14.63
CA GLN A 19 0.32 -26.71 -14.26
C GLN A 19 0.77 -27.50 -15.49
N ARG A 20 2.04 -27.91 -15.53
CA ARG A 20 2.68 -28.66 -16.62
C ARG A 20 2.90 -27.90 -17.93
N LEU A 21 2.47 -26.67 -18.06
CA LEU A 21 2.80 -25.83 -19.20
C LEU A 21 4.18 -25.22 -18.98
N LEU A 22 5.13 -25.48 -19.89
CA LEU A 22 6.52 -24.97 -19.84
C LEU A 22 7.25 -25.21 -18.49
N GLY A 23 6.95 -26.35 -17.83
CA GLY A 23 7.56 -26.70 -16.55
C GLY A 23 6.91 -26.10 -15.33
N GLY A 24 5.73 -25.50 -15.44
CA GLY A 24 4.96 -25.00 -14.32
C GLY A 24 4.48 -26.12 -13.39
N GLU A 25 4.76 -26.03 -12.09
CA GLU A 25 4.37 -27.02 -11.09
C GLU A 25 3.00 -26.77 -10.48
N TYR A 26 2.54 -25.51 -10.48
CA TYR A 26 1.32 -25.08 -9.80
C TYR A 26 0.30 -24.45 -10.75
N ASN A 27 -0.97 -24.75 -10.48
CA ASN A 27 -2.08 -23.99 -11.04
C ASN A 27 -2.36 -22.82 -10.14
N PHE A 28 -2.33 -21.59 -10.65
CA PHE A 28 -2.80 -20.43 -9.90
C PHE A 28 -3.80 -19.62 -10.74
N ASN A 29 -4.73 -18.99 -10.03
CA ASN A 29 -5.73 -18.12 -10.64
C ASN A 29 -5.89 -16.92 -9.73
N ARG A 30 -5.32 -15.80 -10.14
CA ARG A 30 -5.36 -14.52 -9.41
C ARG A 30 -6.22 -13.53 -10.16
N THR A 31 -7.11 -12.88 -9.44
CA THR A 31 -7.91 -11.77 -9.95
C THR A 31 -7.63 -10.55 -9.10
N GLU A 32 -7.32 -9.43 -9.74
CA GLU A 32 -7.12 -8.14 -9.08
C GLU A 32 -7.98 -7.08 -9.75
N ALA A 33 -8.53 -6.16 -8.97
CA ALA A 33 -9.24 -5.01 -9.45
C ALA A 33 -8.77 -3.76 -8.70
N SER A 34 -8.62 -2.66 -9.43
CA SER A 34 -8.25 -1.38 -8.84
C SER A 34 -9.12 -0.24 -9.38
N ILE A 35 -9.43 0.68 -8.51
CA ILE A 35 -10.18 1.90 -8.83
C ILE A 35 -9.38 3.07 -8.30
N TRP A 36 -9.12 4.04 -9.16
CA TRP A 36 -8.49 5.29 -8.76
C TRP A 36 -9.36 6.47 -9.17
N LYS A 37 -9.53 7.46 -8.26
CA LYS A 37 -10.30 8.67 -8.53
C LYS A 37 -9.69 9.87 -7.83
N ARG A 38 -9.68 11.01 -8.54
CA ARG A 38 -9.30 12.31 -8.02
C ARG A 38 -10.53 13.20 -7.82
N PHE A 39 -10.61 13.80 -6.64
CA PHE A 39 -11.61 14.78 -6.29
C PHE A 39 -10.95 16.15 -6.12
N TRP A 40 -11.41 17.14 -6.88
CA TRP A 40 -10.95 18.51 -6.71
C TRP A 40 -11.87 19.22 -5.73
N LEU A 41 -11.31 19.80 -4.69
CA LEU A 41 -12.08 20.52 -3.70
C LEU A 41 -12.30 21.98 -4.12
N PRO A 42 -13.49 22.56 -3.80
CA PRO A 42 -13.79 23.95 -4.12
C PRO A 42 -12.91 24.93 -3.33
N ALA A 43 -12.92 26.19 -3.73
CA ALA A 43 -12.23 27.28 -3.04
C ALA A 43 -10.74 27.03 -2.79
N SER A 44 -10.05 26.38 -3.72
CA SER A 44 -8.59 26.09 -3.64
C SER A 44 -8.19 25.26 -2.43
N TRP A 45 -9.10 24.43 -1.90
CA TRP A 45 -8.78 23.45 -0.84
C TRP A 45 -7.93 22.28 -1.30
N GLY A 46 -7.53 22.27 -2.57
CA GLY A 46 -6.66 21.25 -3.13
C GLY A 46 -7.40 20.07 -3.73
N LYS A 47 -6.85 18.86 -3.54
CA LYS A 47 -7.39 17.64 -4.13
C LYS A 47 -7.26 16.45 -3.18
N ILE A 48 -8.17 15.50 -3.34
CA ILE A 48 -8.12 14.19 -2.68
C ILE A 48 -7.95 13.14 -3.77
N ASP A 49 -6.89 12.35 -3.67
CA ASP A 49 -6.69 11.16 -4.48
C ASP A 49 -7.08 9.93 -3.67
N CYS A 50 -8.02 9.15 -4.19
CA CYS A 50 -8.50 7.92 -3.59
C CYS A 50 -8.14 6.74 -4.51
N SER A 51 -7.48 5.72 -3.98
CA SER A 51 -7.19 4.47 -4.67
C SER A 51 -7.66 3.31 -3.81
N VAL A 52 -8.37 2.39 -4.42
CA VAL A 52 -8.82 1.14 -3.80
C VAL A 52 -8.37 0.00 -4.69
N LYS A 53 -7.71 -1.01 -4.11
CA LYS A 53 -7.32 -2.23 -4.81
C LYS A 53 -7.86 -3.42 -4.02
N ALA A 54 -8.29 -4.44 -4.71
CA ALA A 54 -8.69 -5.72 -4.11
C ALA A 54 -8.26 -6.87 -5.00
N GLY A 55 -7.86 -7.97 -4.38
CA GLY A 55 -7.45 -9.16 -5.12
C GLY A 55 -7.68 -10.44 -4.34
N ALA A 56 -7.77 -11.52 -5.09
CA ALA A 56 -7.94 -12.85 -4.55
C ALA A 56 -7.17 -13.89 -5.36
N GLU A 57 -6.52 -14.81 -4.66
CA GLU A 57 -5.97 -16.05 -5.18
C GLU A 57 -6.96 -17.19 -4.94
N TRP A 58 -7.43 -17.80 -6.01
CA TRP A 58 -8.51 -18.79 -5.96
C TRP A 58 -8.03 -20.22 -5.70
N ASN A 59 -6.78 -20.52 -6.06
CA ASN A 59 -6.22 -21.85 -5.96
C ASN A 59 -5.41 -22.05 -4.67
N VAL A 60 -5.02 -23.28 -4.43
CA VAL A 60 -4.04 -23.62 -3.40
C VAL A 60 -2.65 -23.38 -3.98
N VAL A 61 -1.91 -22.50 -3.36
CA VAL A 61 -0.57 -22.10 -3.82
C VAL A 61 0.43 -22.07 -2.66
N PRO A 62 1.72 -22.38 -2.91
CA PRO A 62 2.74 -22.22 -1.90
C PRO A 62 2.98 -20.74 -1.57
N PHE A 63 3.59 -20.45 -0.41
CA PHE A 63 3.74 -19.09 0.07
C PHE A 63 4.41 -18.10 -0.92
N PRO A 64 5.36 -18.50 -1.80
CA PRO A 64 5.94 -17.55 -2.76
C PRO A 64 4.96 -17.03 -3.81
N LEU A 65 3.85 -17.74 -4.04
CA LEU A 65 2.80 -17.35 -4.98
C LEU A 65 1.62 -16.63 -4.30
N LEU A 66 1.62 -16.50 -2.96
CA LEU A 66 0.64 -15.73 -2.23
C LEU A 66 0.73 -14.24 -2.56
N ILE A 67 -0.34 -13.52 -2.28
CA ILE A 67 -0.40 -12.09 -2.50
C ILE A 67 0.39 -11.37 -1.39
N LEU A 68 1.43 -10.67 -1.79
CA LEU A 68 2.24 -9.85 -0.92
C LEU A 68 1.76 -8.39 -1.00
N PRO A 69 1.64 -7.68 0.14
CA PRO A 69 1.43 -6.24 0.12
C PRO A 69 2.57 -5.52 -0.61
N GLU A 70 2.25 -4.47 -1.33
CA GLU A 70 3.24 -3.63 -2.00
C GLU A 70 4.08 -2.86 -0.97
N ALA A 71 5.14 -3.48 -0.46
CA ALA A 71 6.05 -2.92 0.54
C ALA A 71 7.13 -2.04 -0.08
N ASN A 72 7.36 -0.87 0.48
CA ASN A 72 8.43 0.02 0.07
C ASN A 72 9.61 -0.05 1.02
N LEU A 73 10.65 -0.72 0.61
CA LEU A 73 11.88 -0.88 1.39
C LEU A 73 12.87 0.30 1.22
N SER A 74 12.58 1.22 0.33
CA SER A 74 13.44 2.38 0.07
C SER A 74 13.05 3.60 0.91
N TYR A 75 13.97 4.54 1.04
CA TYR A 75 13.66 5.85 1.63
C TYR A 75 12.90 6.78 0.67
N ILE A 76 12.73 6.37 -0.59
CA ILE A 76 12.03 7.15 -1.61
C ILE A 76 10.53 6.88 -1.50
N THR A 77 9.72 7.92 -1.39
CA THR A 77 8.26 7.79 -1.37
C THR A 77 7.74 7.24 -2.70
N GLN A 78 6.98 6.17 -2.64
CA GLN A 78 6.21 5.65 -3.76
C GLN A 78 4.71 5.83 -3.45
N ARG A 79 3.94 6.21 -4.47
CA ARG A 79 2.53 6.59 -4.23
C ARG A 79 1.62 5.44 -3.86
N GLU A 80 1.90 4.26 -4.39
CA GLU A 80 1.01 3.10 -4.31
C GLU A 80 1.42 2.07 -3.26
N THR A 81 2.64 2.19 -2.71
CA THR A 81 3.21 1.22 -1.77
C THR A 81 3.07 1.63 -0.32
N PHE A 82 3.00 0.65 0.58
CA PHE A 82 3.09 0.87 2.02
C PHE A 82 4.53 1.18 2.43
N SER A 83 4.68 2.21 3.26
CA SER A 83 6.00 2.72 3.63
C SER A 83 6.66 1.99 4.79
N LEU A 84 5.88 1.34 5.67
CA LEU A 84 6.36 0.72 6.90
C LEU A 84 6.07 -0.78 6.99
N ILE A 85 5.48 -1.39 5.96
CA ILE A 85 5.39 -2.85 5.84
C ILE A 85 6.75 -3.38 5.40
N ASN A 86 7.26 -4.39 6.09
CA ASN A 86 8.45 -5.10 5.68
C ASN A 86 8.15 -6.05 4.51
N ASN A 87 9.18 -6.39 3.74
CA ASN A 87 9.04 -7.40 2.69
C ASN A 87 8.56 -8.73 3.30
N MET A 88 7.54 -9.33 2.67
CA MET A 88 6.93 -10.59 3.10
C MET A 88 6.35 -10.59 4.53
N GLU A 89 6.12 -9.42 5.14
CA GLU A 89 5.57 -9.36 6.49
C GLU A 89 4.18 -9.97 6.58
N PHE A 90 3.30 -9.68 5.62
CA PHE A 90 1.96 -10.24 5.55
C PHE A 90 1.81 -11.10 4.30
N LEU A 91 1.28 -12.31 4.49
CA LEU A 91 0.97 -13.23 3.43
C LEU A 91 -0.55 -13.40 3.36
N ASN A 92 -1.13 -13.11 2.22
CA ASN A 92 -2.56 -13.11 2.02
C ASN A 92 -2.93 -13.91 0.78
N ASP A 93 -4.07 -14.57 0.79
CA ASP A 93 -4.70 -15.09 -0.42
C ASP A 93 -5.88 -14.22 -0.88
N ARG A 94 -6.33 -13.31 -0.02
CA ARG A 94 -7.30 -12.26 -0.35
C ARG A 94 -6.91 -10.97 0.35
N TYR A 95 -7.04 -9.86 -0.35
CA TYR A 95 -6.75 -8.56 0.22
C TYR A 95 -7.67 -7.47 -0.33
N ALA A 96 -7.82 -6.42 0.44
CA ALA A 96 -8.31 -5.13 -0.01
C ALA A 96 -7.43 -4.04 0.57
N SER A 97 -6.99 -3.11 -0.25
CA SER A 97 -6.19 -1.96 0.17
C SER A 97 -6.86 -0.66 -0.24
N MET A 98 -6.69 0.35 0.59
CA MET A 98 -7.18 1.70 0.33
C MET A 98 -6.06 2.70 0.62
N SER A 99 -5.87 3.64 -0.29
CA SER A 99 -4.98 4.78 -0.11
C SER A 99 -5.76 6.07 -0.34
N LEU A 100 -5.77 6.94 0.65
CA LEU A 100 -6.37 8.27 0.60
C LEU A 100 -5.27 9.31 0.78
N SER A 101 -5.06 10.18 -0.20
CA SER A 101 -4.06 11.24 -0.16
C SER A 101 -4.73 12.59 -0.35
N TYR A 102 -4.62 13.45 0.65
CA TYR A 102 -5.15 14.81 0.63
C TYR A 102 -4.01 15.82 0.47
N ASP A 103 -4.01 16.52 -0.65
CA ASP A 103 -3.12 17.63 -0.97
C ASP A 103 -3.86 18.96 -0.74
N MET A 104 -3.47 19.70 0.29
CA MET A 104 -4.10 20.96 0.69
C MET A 104 -3.65 22.17 -0.14
N ASN A 105 -2.75 21.98 -1.09
CA ASN A 105 -2.26 23.04 -1.99
C ASN A 105 -1.69 24.28 -1.25
N GLY A 106 -1.09 24.09 -0.09
CA GLY A 106 -0.50 25.17 0.71
C GLY A 106 -1.52 26.00 1.50
N LYS A 107 -2.74 25.52 1.71
CA LYS A 107 -3.82 26.28 2.36
C LYS A 107 -3.47 26.75 3.76
N LEU A 108 -2.76 25.92 4.54
CA LEU A 108 -2.30 26.28 5.89
C LEU A 108 -1.04 27.15 5.81
N PHE A 109 -0.04 26.72 5.05
CA PHE A 109 1.26 27.40 4.99
C PHE A 109 1.17 28.80 4.37
N ASN A 110 0.26 29.01 3.42
CA ASN A 110 0.04 30.33 2.83
C ASN A 110 -0.57 31.36 3.81
N ARG A 111 -1.05 30.94 4.99
CA ARG A 111 -1.53 31.84 6.04
C ARG A 111 -0.40 32.36 6.92
N ILE A 112 0.76 31.71 6.91
CA ILE A 112 1.92 32.09 7.71
C ILE A 112 2.84 32.97 6.84
N PRO A 113 3.05 34.25 7.19
CA PRO A 113 3.72 35.23 6.31
C PRO A 113 5.09 34.79 5.81
N LEU A 114 5.92 34.18 6.66
CA LEU A 114 7.27 33.72 6.30
C LEU A 114 7.22 32.49 5.40
N ILE A 115 6.36 31.52 5.71
CA ILE A 115 6.25 30.23 4.98
C ILE A 115 5.59 30.44 3.61
N LYS A 116 4.67 31.39 3.50
CA LYS A 116 4.01 31.75 2.24
C LYS A 116 5.01 32.01 1.10
N ASN A 117 6.12 32.67 1.40
CA ASN A 117 7.14 32.97 0.39
C ASN A 117 7.91 31.73 -0.10
N LEU A 118 7.96 30.67 0.72
CA LEU A 118 8.61 29.40 0.38
C LEU A 118 7.74 28.55 -0.55
N LYS A 119 6.44 28.85 -0.68
CA LYS A 119 5.46 28.12 -1.50
C LYS A 119 5.39 26.62 -1.15
N TRP A 120 5.69 26.28 0.09
CA TRP A 120 5.55 24.90 0.57
C TRP A 120 4.10 24.50 0.63
N ARG A 121 3.83 23.20 0.46
CA ARG A 121 2.49 22.65 0.44
C ARG A 121 2.40 21.43 1.35
N GLU A 122 1.27 21.29 2.03
CA GLU A 122 0.98 20.20 2.95
C GLU A 122 0.31 19.04 2.23
N MET A 123 0.63 17.85 2.67
CA MET A 123 -0.03 16.62 2.24
C MET A 123 -0.25 15.69 3.42
N PHE A 124 -1.44 15.10 3.46
CA PHE A 124 -1.81 14.06 4.42
C PHE A 124 -2.15 12.80 3.64
N ARG A 125 -1.73 11.65 4.16
CA ARG A 125 -2.06 10.37 3.55
C ARG A 125 -2.42 9.35 4.60
N ILE A 126 -3.42 8.53 4.31
CA ILE A 126 -3.80 7.38 5.11
C ILE A 126 -3.86 6.20 4.16
N ARG A 127 -3.26 5.09 4.57
CA ARG A 127 -3.32 3.81 3.87
C ARG A 127 -3.81 2.73 4.80
N ALA A 128 -4.67 1.89 4.29
CA ALA A 128 -5.19 0.74 5.01
C ALA A 128 -5.09 -0.51 4.14
N LEU A 129 -4.79 -1.64 4.77
CA LEU A 129 -4.76 -2.96 4.15
C LEU A 129 -5.55 -3.93 5.00
N TRP A 130 -6.50 -4.61 4.40
CA TRP A 130 -7.18 -5.78 4.93
C TRP A 130 -6.66 -6.99 4.17
N GLY A 131 -6.25 -8.00 4.90
CA GLY A 131 -5.76 -9.23 4.30
C GLY A 131 -6.28 -10.44 5.08
N THR A 132 -6.44 -11.55 4.36
CA THR A 132 -6.78 -12.84 4.95
C THR A 132 -5.97 -13.93 4.29
N LEU A 133 -5.71 -14.99 5.05
CA LEU A 133 -5.14 -16.23 4.55
C LEU A 133 -6.08 -17.37 4.93
N THR A 134 -6.71 -17.97 3.92
CA THR A 134 -7.61 -19.10 4.14
C THR A 134 -6.85 -20.34 4.59
N ASP A 135 -7.52 -21.22 5.31
CA ASP A 135 -6.89 -22.42 5.88
C ASP A 135 -6.27 -23.33 4.81
N LYS A 136 -6.79 -23.32 3.59
CA LYS A 136 -6.24 -24.09 2.45
C LYS A 136 -4.82 -23.65 2.04
N ASN A 137 -4.49 -22.38 2.22
CA ASN A 137 -3.20 -21.77 1.86
C ASN A 137 -2.31 -21.51 3.10
N ASN A 138 -2.81 -21.83 4.29
CA ASN A 138 -2.06 -21.64 5.53
C ASN A 138 -1.27 -22.94 5.85
N PRO A 139 0.07 -22.92 5.81
CA PRO A 139 0.88 -24.10 6.05
C PRO A 139 0.84 -24.63 7.48
N PHE A 140 0.29 -23.86 8.44
CA PHE A 140 0.10 -24.30 9.82
C PHE A 140 -1.23 -25.00 10.06
N LYS A 141 -2.22 -24.80 9.17
CA LYS A 141 -3.57 -25.36 9.29
C LYS A 141 -3.89 -26.37 8.20
N SER A 142 -3.26 -26.25 7.04
CA SER A 142 -3.44 -27.16 5.92
C SER A 142 -2.69 -28.48 6.15
N SER A 143 -3.32 -29.58 5.83
CA SER A 143 -2.67 -30.91 5.79
C SER A 143 -1.91 -31.16 4.48
N ASN A 144 -1.85 -30.19 3.57
CA ASN A 144 -1.19 -30.34 2.29
C ASN A 144 0.34 -30.29 2.46
N PRO A 145 1.07 -31.37 2.17
CA PRO A 145 2.53 -31.44 2.30
C PRO A 145 3.28 -30.52 1.30
N ASP A 146 2.62 -30.13 0.21
CA ASP A 146 3.22 -29.28 -0.84
C ASP A 146 3.29 -27.81 -0.46
N LEU A 147 2.69 -27.40 0.67
CA LEU A 147 2.78 -26.04 1.17
C LEU A 147 4.10 -25.81 1.92
N PHE A 148 4.96 -24.99 1.38
CA PHE A 148 6.18 -24.57 2.07
C PHE A 148 5.85 -23.80 3.35
N ARG A 149 6.62 -24.07 4.43
CA ARG A 149 6.49 -23.33 5.68
C ARG A 149 6.94 -21.88 5.50
N PHE A 150 6.41 -21.00 6.31
CA PHE A 150 6.81 -19.59 6.31
C PHE A 150 8.30 -19.44 6.65
N PRO A 151 8.99 -18.45 6.03
CA PRO A 151 10.39 -18.21 6.30
C PRO A 151 10.62 -17.83 7.75
N THR A 152 11.72 -18.35 8.31
CA THR A 152 12.16 -18.00 9.66
C THR A 152 13.53 -17.33 9.61
N ARG A 153 13.73 -16.34 10.47
CA ARG A 153 15.02 -15.71 10.71
C ARG A 153 15.31 -15.76 12.21
N ASP A 154 16.49 -16.26 12.59
CA ASP A 154 16.89 -16.43 13.99
C ASP A 154 15.84 -17.20 14.84
N GLY A 155 15.23 -18.24 14.23
CA GLY A 155 14.20 -19.06 14.88
C GLY A 155 12.82 -18.39 15.03
N LYS A 156 12.64 -17.17 14.53
CA LYS A 156 11.37 -16.42 14.56
C LYS A 156 10.77 -16.33 13.17
N PHE A 157 9.44 -16.43 13.07
CA PHE A 157 8.75 -16.18 11.82
C PHE A 157 8.86 -14.71 11.44
N THR A 158 9.18 -14.44 10.17
CA THR A 158 9.23 -13.09 9.59
C THR A 158 7.94 -12.72 8.87
N SER A 159 7.10 -13.70 8.62
CA SER A 159 5.82 -13.54 7.93
C SER A 159 4.66 -13.88 8.86
N PHE A 160 3.59 -13.10 8.77
CA PHE A 160 2.43 -13.19 9.65
C PHE A 160 1.15 -13.28 8.83
N VAL A 161 0.15 -13.92 9.41
CA VAL A 161 -1.22 -13.90 8.91
C VAL A 161 -1.94 -12.72 9.53
N MET A 162 -2.62 -11.92 8.73
CA MET A 162 -3.43 -10.81 9.23
C MET A 162 -4.70 -11.31 9.93
N ASP A 163 -5.12 -10.61 10.98
CA ASP A 163 -6.43 -10.79 11.57
C ASP A 163 -7.48 -10.12 10.64
N PRO A 164 -8.49 -10.86 10.14
CA PRO A 164 -9.52 -10.29 9.28
C PRO A 164 -10.30 -9.12 9.90
N LYS A 165 -10.29 -9.01 11.25
CA LYS A 165 -11.00 -7.95 11.99
C LYS A 165 -10.15 -6.70 12.19
N VAL A 166 -8.83 -6.80 12.04
CA VAL A 166 -7.91 -5.70 12.32
C VAL A 166 -7.17 -5.32 11.04
N PRO A 167 -7.50 -4.19 10.40
CA PRO A 167 -6.73 -3.71 9.25
C PRO A 167 -5.34 -3.23 9.67
N TYR A 168 -4.37 -3.38 8.78
CA TYR A 168 -3.15 -2.62 8.87
C TYR A 168 -3.43 -1.17 8.48
N ILE A 169 -2.96 -0.23 9.29
CA ILE A 169 -3.15 1.21 9.03
C ILE A 169 -1.82 1.94 9.23
N GLU A 170 -1.44 2.73 8.24
CA GLU A 170 -0.38 3.72 8.33
C GLU A 170 -0.90 5.09 7.89
N GLY A 171 -0.40 6.14 8.54
CA GLY A 171 -0.71 7.52 8.19
C GLY A 171 0.56 8.32 8.02
N SER A 172 0.51 9.32 7.16
CA SER A 172 1.66 10.19 6.95
C SER A 172 1.27 11.66 6.80
N ILE A 173 2.23 12.50 7.17
CA ILE A 173 2.18 13.94 6.99
C ILE A 173 3.41 14.32 6.18
N GLY A 174 3.20 15.05 5.09
CA GLY A 174 4.27 15.44 4.19
C GLY A 174 4.26 16.93 3.87
N ILE A 175 5.44 17.43 3.54
CA ILE A 175 5.65 18.76 2.99
C ILE A 175 6.28 18.57 1.62
N TYR A 176 5.66 19.13 0.60
CA TYR A 176 6.19 19.07 -0.75
C TYR A 176 6.41 20.48 -1.34
N ASN A 177 7.05 20.52 -2.50
CA ASN A 177 7.50 21.74 -3.13
C ASN A 177 8.60 22.50 -2.34
N ILE A 178 9.37 21.80 -1.52
CA ILE A 178 10.56 22.35 -0.86
C ILE A 178 11.60 22.60 -1.95
N PHE A 179 12.00 23.87 -2.12
CA PHE A 179 12.87 24.34 -3.21
C PHE A 179 12.39 23.90 -4.62
N LYS A 180 11.07 23.70 -4.82
CA LYS A 180 10.44 23.19 -6.05
C LYS A 180 10.85 21.76 -6.46
N LEU A 181 11.58 21.05 -5.64
CA LEU A 181 12.17 19.74 -5.96
C LEU A 181 11.83 18.67 -4.95
N LEU A 182 11.91 19.01 -3.65
CA LEU A 182 11.92 18.02 -2.60
C LEU A 182 10.56 17.87 -1.95
N HIS A 183 10.20 16.62 -1.69
CA HIS A 183 9.09 16.20 -0.84
C HIS A 183 9.64 15.40 0.33
N VAL A 184 9.20 15.71 1.53
CA VAL A 184 9.55 15.00 2.76
C VAL A 184 8.27 14.56 3.44
N GLU A 185 8.20 13.31 3.84
CA GLU A 185 7.01 12.68 4.43
C GLU A 185 7.42 11.92 5.70
N TYR A 186 6.78 12.23 6.81
CA TYR A 186 6.86 11.42 8.03
C TYR A 186 5.70 10.45 8.05
N VAL A 187 6.00 9.16 8.26
CA VAL A 187 5.03 8.07 8.26
C VAL A 187 4.97 7.43 9.64
N HIS A 188 3.75 7.14 10.10
CA HIS A 188 3.49 6.46 11.37
C HIS A 188 2.59 5.24 11.15
N ARG A 189 2.96 4.12 11.77
CA ARG A 189 2.21 2.86 11.78
C ARG A 189 1.32 2.78 13.02
N PHE A 190 0.02 2.60 12.81
CA PHE A 190 -0.97 2.59 13.90
C PHE A 190 -1.29 1.19 14.42
N THR A 191 -1.28 0.18 13.56
CA THR A 191 -1.66 -1.21 13.89
C THR A 191 -0.51 -2.17 13.69
N TYR A 192 -0.61 -3.40 14.22
CA TYR A 192 0.43 -4.44 14.15
C TYR A 192 1.81 -3.96 14.62
N ARG A 193 1.84 -3.22 15.72
CA ARG A 193 3.06 -2.57 16.24
C ARG A 193 3.97 -3.49 17.02
N ASP A 194 3.54 -4.73 17.27
CA ASP A 194 4.24 -5.68 18.12
C ASP A 194 4.94 -6.81 17.32
N ASN A 195 4.81 -6.78 15.98
CA ASN A 195 5.53 -7.70 15.13
C ASN A 195 7.04 -7.48 15.27
N PRO A 196 7.86 -8.55 15.29
CA PRO A 196 9.30 -8.42 15.41
C PRO A 196 9.93 -7.75 14.18
N GLY A 197 10.96 -6.92 14.41
CA GLY A 197 11.76 -6.31 13.35
C GLY A 197 11.07 -5.21 12.53
N ILE A 198 9.97 -4.66 13.02
CA ILE A 198 9.23 -3.59 12.31
C ILE A 198 9.71 -2.19 12.70
N ASN A 199 9.54 -1.27 11.78
CA ASN A 199 9.66 0.16 12.03
C ASN A 199 8.26 0.74 12.33
N LYS A 200 8.12 1.41 13.49
CA LYS A 200 6.85 2.08 13.87
C LYS A 200 6.71 3.45 13.23
N ASN A 201 7.83 4.06 12.85
CA ASN A 201 7.91 5.38 12.22
C ASN A 201 8.96 5.36 11.13
N GLY A 202 8.84 6.26 10.18
CA GLY A 202 9.83 6.43 9.13
C GLY A 202 9.74 7.78 8.45
N ILE A 203 10.86 8.22 7.89
CA ILE A 203 10.91 9.41 7.05
C ILE A 203 11.13 8.93 5.62
N ARG A 204 10.39 9.51 4.70
CA ARG A 204 10.48 9.22 3.27
C ARG A 204 10.71 10.50 2.48
N PHE A 205 11.44 10.38 1.40
CA PHE A 205 11.80 11.50 0.54
C PHE A 205 11.34 11.22 -0.89
N MET A 206 11.04 12.26 -1.64
CA MET A 206 10.82 12.18 -3.08
C MET A 206 11.40 13.42 -3.73
N VAL A 207 12.08 13.23 -4.84
CA VAL A 207 12.55 14.33 -5.70
C VAL A 207 11.61 14.40 -6.89
N LEU A 208 10.88 15.49 -7.02
CA LEU A 208 9.95 15.76 -8.11
C LEU A 208 10.28 17.12 -8.68
N MET A 209 10.71 17.19 -9.92
CA MET A 209 10.82 18.45 -10.63
C MET A 209 9.42 18.85 -11.10
N VAL A 210 8.92 19.96 -10.59
CA VAL A 210 7.67 20.58 -11.05
C VAL A 210 8.09 21.76 -11.94
N PHE A 211 8.01 21.54 -13.24
CA PHE A 211 8.24 22.58 -14.25
C PHE A 211 7.01 23.45 -14.43
#